data_968c66a0fec879275c40caa9f26acd99
#
_entry.id   968c66a0fec879275c40caa9f26acd99
#
_cell.length_a   1.000
_cell.length_b   1.000
_cell.length_c   1.000
_cell.angle_alpha   90.00
_cell.angle_beta   90.00
_cell.angle_gamma   90.00
#
_symmetry.space_group_name_H-M   'P 1'
#
loop_
_entity.id
_entity.type
_entity.pdbx_description
1 polymer ?
#
loop_
_entity_poly.entity_id
_entity_poly.type
_entity_poly.pdbx_seq_one_letter_code
_entity_poly.pdbx_strand_id
1 'polypeptide(L)'
;MKGISIGILVMLVLSLTGCAELKELRVETSEQKELIDQLQKENQACKDSLEATQEQLRQAGLELQAKEEKVREQSEAFTRMQQAMKAELESKQVALQELEGKLTLTMVEAILFDSGKAEVKQEGRDALQKVAGVLKTVEDQEIVVAGYTDNVQIGERLAKIYPSNWELSAARAISVVKILVADGVNPENISAAGYGEYRPVADNDTPEGRAQNRRMEIILMPVRK
;
A
#
# COMPACT_ATOMS: atom_id res chain seq x y z
N MET A 1 -91.16 18.91 46.68
CA MET A 1 -89.75 19.00 46.99
C MET A 1 -88.89 17.75 46.55
N LYS A 2 -89.40 16.81 45.73
CA LYS A 2 -88.66 15.60 45.28
C LYS A 2 -88.05 15.71 43.85
N GLY A 3 -88.43 16.71 43.05
CA GLY A 3 -87.91 16.86 41.68
C GLY A 3 -86.53 17.57 41.53
N ILE A 4 -86.18 18.42 42.46
CA ILE A 4 -84.90 19.20 42.41
C ILE A 4 -83.75 18.33 42.74
N SER A 5 -83.88 17.27 43.55
CA SER A 5 -82.83 16.37 43.99
C SER A 5 -82.28 15.46 42.86
N ILE A 6 -83.11 15.05 41.92
CA ILE A 6 -82.78 14.15 40.78
C ILE A 6 -81.96 14.96 39.74
N GLY A 7 -82.38 16.22 39.43
CA GLY A 7 -81.64 17.05 38.47
C GLY A 7 -80.18 17.40 38.91
N ILE A 8 -79.95 17.65 40.20
CA ILE A 8 -78.66 17.92 40.78
C ILE A 8 -77.78 16.67 40.78
N LEU A 9 -78.37 15.48 41.05
CA LEU A 9 -77.67 14.21 40.99
C LEU A 9 -77.21 13.86 39.57
N VAL A 10 -78.06 14.06 38.55
CA VAL A 10 -77.74 13.83 37.15
C VAL A 10 -76.64 14.81 36.64
N MET A 11 -76.72 16.07 37.03
CA MET A 11 -75.61 17.06 36.73
C MET A 11 -74.33 16.67 37.42
N LEU A 12 -74.33 16.15 38.63
CA LEU A 12 -73.12 15.75 39.36
C LEU A 12 -72.50 14.48 38.75
N VAL A 13 -73.28 13.54 38.27
CA VAL A 13 -72.81 12.37 37.57
C VAL A 13 -72.20 12.71 36.19
N LEU A 14 -72.83 13.61 35.44
CA LEU A 14 -72.32 14.09 34.15
C LEU A 14 -70.99 14.89 34.32
N SER A 15 -70.84 15.64 35.38
CA SER A 15 -69.61 16.35 35.66
C SER A 15 -68.46 15.41 36.13
N LEU A 16 -68.76 14.30 36.81
CA LEU A 16 -67.80 13.32 37.24
C LEU A 16 -67.32 12.45 36.05
N THR A 17 -68.22 12.03 35.16
CA THR A 17 -67.81 11.32 33.95
C THR A 17 -67.01 12.18 32.98
N GLY A 18 -67.39 13.45 32.77
CA GLY A 18 -66.62 14.38 31.96
C GLY A 18 -65.26 14.71 32.51
N CYS A 19 -65.09 14.76 33.86
CA CYS A 19 -63.79 14.91 34.51
C CYS A 19 -62.89 13.68 34.37
N ALA A 20 -63.45 12.47 34.34
CA ALA A 20 -62.70 11.21 34.11
C ALA A 20 -62.20 11.11 32.65
N GLU A 21 -63.05 11.37 31.68
CA GLU A 21 -62.67 11.43 30.26
C GLU A 21 -61.59 12.48 29.97
N LEU A 22 -61.73 13.68 30.55
CA LEU A 22 -60.70 14.75 30.46
C LEU A 22 -59.36 14.33 31.07
N LYS A 23 -59.34 13.51 32.11
CA LYS A 23 -58.09 12.97 32.68
C LYS A 23 -57.46 11.89 31.79
N GLU A 24 -58.24 10.97 31.24
CA GLU A 24 -57.75 9.96 30.30
C GLU A 24 -57.17 10.65 29.06
N LEU A 25 -57.91 11.61 28.46
CA LEU A 25 -57.42 12.37 27.29
C LEU A 25 -56.11 13.13 27.57
N ARG A 26 -55.93 13.67 28.80
CA ARG A 26 -54.69 14.32 29.19
C ARG A 26 -53.53 13.33 29.35
N VAL A 27 -53.76 12.14 29.85
CA VAL A 27 -52.73 11.09 29.97
C VAL A 27 -52.33 10.63 28.57
N GLU A 28 -53.30 10.32 27.71
CA GLU A 28 -53.06 9.92 26.33
C GLU A 28 -52.31 10.98 25.50
N THR A 29 -52.64 12.27 25.65
CA THR A 29 -51.90 13.36 25.01
C THR A 29 -50.48 13.53 25.57
N SER A 30 -50.26 13.21 26.85
CA SER A 30 -48.93 13.23 27.46
C SER A 30 -48.03 12.09 26.93
N GLU A 31 -48.58 10.87 26.86
CA GLU A 31 -47.91 9.70 26.30
C GLU A 31 -47.58 9.88 24.82
N GLN A 32 -48.52 10.43 24.03
CA GLN A 32 -48.28 10.76 22.62
C GLN A 32 -47.14 11.82 22.46
N LYS A 33 -47.09 12.80 23.33
CA LYS A 33 -45.99 13.80 23.33
C LYS A 33 -44.66 13.18 23.62
N GLU A 34 -44.57 12.33 24.63
CA GLU A 34 -43.31 11.61 24.96
C GLU A 34 -42.86 10.74 23.80
N LEU A 35 -43.78 10.02 23.15
CA LEU A 35 -43.49 9.20 21.98
C LEU A 35 -42.99 10.04 20.79
N ILE A 36 -43.63 11.19 20.55
CA ILE A 36 -43.19 12.13 19.49
C ILE A 36 -41.77 12.64 19.78
N ASP A 37 -41.47 13.03 21.01
CA ASP A 37 -40.14 13.50 21.40
C ASP A 37 -39.08 12.40 21.27
N GLN A 38 -39.44 11.15 21.61
CA GLN A 38 -38.57 9.99 21.42
C GLN A 38 -38.30 9.73 19.94
N LEU A 39 -39.35 9.68 19.12
CA LEU A 39 -39.22 9.47 17.68
C LEU A 39 -38.43 10.60 16.98
N GLN A 40 -38.55 11.82 17.44
CA GLN A 40 -37.75 12.94 16.93
C GLN A 40 -36.26 12.77 17.26
N LYS A 41 -35.91 12.33 18.49
CA LYS A 41 -34.52 12.04 18.88
C LYS A 41 -33.94 10.88 18.07
N GLU A 42 -34.71 9.81 17.89
CA GLU A 42 -34.28 8.66 17.08
C GLU A 42 -34.07 9.06 15.60
N ASN A 43 -34.98 9.88 15.07
CA ASN A 43 -34.88 10.38 13.70
C ASN A 43 -33.63 11.27 13.51
N GLN A 44 -33.33 12.13 14.51
CA GLN A 44 -32.13 12.96 14.46
C GLN A 44 -30.87 12.11 14.55
N ALA A 45 -30.79 11.15 15.47
CA ALA A 45 -29.66 10.23 15.58
C ALA A 45 -29.45 9.38 14.30
N CYS A 46 -30.55 8.97 13.66
CA CYS A 46 -30.48 8.27 12.38
C CYS A 46 -29.93 9.15 11.25
N LYS A 47 -30.35 10.43 11.20
CA LYS A 47 -29.81 11.41 10.24
C LYS A 47 -28.31 11.64 10.44
N ASP A 48 -27.91 11.86 11.69
CA ASP A 48 -26.49 12.09 12.03
C ASP A 48 -25.63 10.86 11.66
N SER A 49 -26.14 9.65 11.91
CA SER A 49 -25.49 8.38 11.50
C SER A 49 -25.41 8.24 9.98
N LEU A 50 -26.47 8.63 9.26
CA LEU A 50 -26.47 8.61 7.80
C LEU A 50 -25.43 9.56 7.21
N GLU A 51 -25.34 10.79 7.72
CA GLU A 51 -24.34 11.78 7.29
C GLU A 51 -22.92 11.28 7.55
N ALA A 52 -22.67 10.72 8.75
CA ALA A 52 -21.37 10.14 9.08
C ALA A 52 -20.99 8.98 8.14
N THR A 53 -21.94 8.09 7.84
CA THR A 53 -21.73 6.97 6.92
C THR A 53 -21.49 7.43 5.49
N GLN A 54 -22.20 8.45 5.03
CA GLN A 54 -21.99 9.04 3.70
C GLN A 54 -20.59 9.66 3.57
N GLU A 55 -20.12 10.36 4.61
CA GLU A 55 -18.76 10.91 4.61
C GLU A 55 -17.69 9.83 4.62
N GLN A 56 -17.89 8.75 5.40
CA GLN A 56 -16.97 7.59 5.38
C GLN A 56 -16.93 6.92 3.99
N LEU A 57 -18.08 6.77 3.35
CA LEU A 57 -18.16 6.20 2.00
C LEU A 57 -17.44 7.09 0.98
N ARG A 58 -17.60 8.41 1.09
CA ARG A 58 -16.92 9.38 0.24
C ARG A 58 -15.40 9.29 0.40
N GLN A 59 -14.92 9.21 1.64
CA GLN A 59 -13.49 9.06 1.94
C GLN A 59 -12.93 7.74 1.41
N ALA A 60 -13.63 6.63 1.64
CA ALA A 60 -13.24 5.32 1.12
C ALA A 60 -13.20 5.29 -0.42
N GLY A 61 -14.12 6.00 -1.08
CA GLY A 61 -14.12 6.17 -2.53
C GLY A 61 -12.88 6.90 -3.05
N LEU A 62 -12.46 7.97 -2.39
CA LEU A 62 -11.24 8.71 -2.73
C LEU A 62 -9.97 7.87 -2.52
N GLU A 63 -9.92 7.11 -1.42
CA GLU A 63 -8.80 6.20 -1.17
C GLU A 63 -8.70 5.09 -2.22
N LEU A 64 -9.85 4.55 -2.64
CA LEU A 64 -9.91 3.52 -3.68
C LEU A 64 -9.38 4.07 -5.01
N GLN A 65 -9.86 5.25 -5.43
CA GLN A 65 -9.37 5.90 -6.65
C GLN A 65 -7.86 6.15 -6.62
N ALA A 66 -7.32 6.62 -5.48
CA ALA A 66 -5.89 6.81 -5.33
C ALA A 66 -5.08 5.50 -5.41
N LYS A 67 -5.64 4.40 -4.90
CA LYS A 67 -5.02 3.07 -5.02
C LYS A 67 -5.08 2.53 -6.45
N GLU A 68 -6.20 2.69 -7.13
CA GLU A 68 -6.36 2.28 -8.54
C GLU A 68 -5.37 3.02 -9.45
N GLU A 69 -5.18 4.32 -9.23
CA GLU A 69 -4.20 5.11 -9.99
C GLU A 69 -2.78 4.58 -9.79
N LYS A 70 -2.37 4.29 -8.56
CA LYS A 70 -1.05 3.71 -8.26
C LYS A 70 -0.84 2.35 -8.91
N VAL A 71 -1.85 1.49 -8.91
CA VAL A 71 -1.81 0.18 -9.58
C VAL A 71 -1.65 0.36 -11.09
N ARG A 72 -2.35 1.33 -11.68
CA ARG A 72 -2.22 1.65 -13.10
C ARG A 72 -0.81 2.11 -13.46
N GLU A 73 -0.26 3.08 -12.73
CA GLU A 73 1.10 3.59 -12.93
C GLU A 73 2.14 2.47 -12.86
N GLN A 74 1.99 1.57 -11.89
CA GLN A 74 2.89 0.44 -11.72
C GLN A 74 2.79 -0.55 -12.88
N SER A 75 1.57 -0.87 -13.33
CA SER A 75 1.34 -1.74 -14.50
C SER A 75 1.93 -1.15 -15.78
N GLU A 76 1.83 0.17 -15.95
CA GLU A 76 2.47 0.88 -17.07
C GLU A 76 3.99 0.84 -16.97
N ALA A 77 4.56 1.02 -15.77
CA ALA A 77 5.99 0.89 -15.54
C ALA A 77 6.48 -0.54 -15.83
N PHE A 78 5.73 -1.56 -15.41
CA PHE A 78 6.01 -2.96 -15.74
C PHE A 78 6.06 -3.18 -17.26
N THR A 79 5.05 -2.71 -17.98
CA THR A 79 4.98 -2.85 -19.44
C THR A 79 6.14 -2.12 -20.13
N ARG A 80 6.46 -0.90 -19.72
CA ARG A 80 7.61 -0.15 -20.25
C ARG A 80 8.93 -0.85 -19.96
N MET A 81 9.11 -1.39 -18.74
CA MET A 81 10.31 -2.13 -18.36
C MET A 81 10.45 -3.41 -19.19
N GLN A 82 9.35 -4.15 -19.39
CA GLN A 82 9.33 -5.36 -20.22
C GLN A 82 9.74 -5.05 -21.66
N GLN A 83 9.25 -3.96 -22.24
CA GLN A 83 9.61 -3.53 -23.59
C GLN A 83 11.08 -3.10 -23.69
N ALA A 84 11.54 -2.30 -22.71
CA ALA A 84 12.90 -1.80 -22.70
C ALA A 84 13.96 -2.89 -22.53
N MET A 85 13.62 -3.95 -21.78
CA MET A 85 14.54 -5.05 -21.44
C MET A 85 14.25 -6.35 -22.19
N LYS A 86 13.51 -6.27 -23.30
CA LYS A 86 13.04 -7.47 -24.05
C LYS A 86 14.18 -8.42 -24.42
N ALA A 87 15.28 -7.93 -24.95
CA ALA A 87 16.41 -8.74 -25.37
C ALA A 87 17.11 -9.45 -24.20
N GLU A 88 17.26 -8.75 -23.07
CA GLU A 88 17.86 -9.27 -21.85
C GLU A 88 16.95 -10.29 -21.16
N LEU A 89 15.61 -10.10 -21.23
CA LEU A 89 14.63 -11.06 -20.76
C LEU A 89 14.65 -12.35 -21.59
N GLU A 90 14.70 -12.24 -22.92
CA GLU A 90 14.79 -13.40 -23.83
C GLU A 90 16.08 -14.21 -23.61
N SER A 91 17.19 -13.56 -23.29
CA SER A 91 18.46 -14.20 -22.97
C SER A 91 18.54 -14.78 -21.54
N LYS A 92 17.48 -14.60 -20.72
CA LYS A 92 17.42 -14.99 -19.30
C LYS A 92 18.50 -14.33 -18.40
N GLN A 93 19.08 -13.25 -18.84
CA GLN A 93 20.03 -12.45 -18.05
C GLN A 93 19.32 -11.52 -17.06
N VAL A 94 18.05 -11.29 -17.31
CA VAL A 94 17.17 -10.46 -16.51
C VAL A 94 15.85 -11.18 -16.29
N ALA A 95 15.24 -11.01 -15.13
CA ALA A 95 13.88 -11.44 -14.84
C ALA A 95 13.07 -10.27 -14.31
N LEU A 96 11.82 -10.17 -14.71
CA LEU A 96 10.89 -9.14 -14.25
C LEU A 96 9.70 -9.82 -13.59
N GLN A 97 9.41 -9.43 -12.36
CA GLN A 97 8.32 -9.99 -11.56
C GLN A 97 7.53 -8.87 -10.90
N GLU A 98 6.22 -9.01 -10.94
CA GLU A 98 5.30 -8.15 -10.18
C GLU A 98 4.55 -9.01 -9.17
N LEU A 99 4.65 -8.65 -7.90
CA LEU A 99 3.99 -9.34 -6.80
C LEU A 99 3.60 -8.36 -5.70
N GLU A 100 2.36 -8.43 -5.22
CA GLU A 100 1.85 -7.63 -4.08
C GLU A 100 2.14 -6.12 -4.20
N GLY A 101 2.00 -5.57 -5.39
CA GLY A 101 2.27 -4.15 -5.63
C GLY A 101 3.76 -3.78 -5.59
N LYS A 102 4.65 -4.75 -5.77
CA LYS A 102 6.09 -4.53 -5.95
C LYS A 102 6.50 -5.00 -7.32
N LEU A 103 7.21 -4.15 -8.04
CA LEU A 103 7.86 -4.51 -9.29
C LEU A 103 9.33 -4.79 -9.00
N THR A 104 9.79 -5.99 -9.28
CA THR A 104 11.17 -6.42 -9.07
C THR A 104 11.82 -6.77 -10.40
N LEU A 105 12.87 -6.04 -10.75
CA LEU A 105 13.77 -6.37 -11.85
C LEU A 105 15.01 -7.06 -11.27
N THR A 106 15.18 -8.35 -11.56
CA THR A 106 16.36 -9.13 -11.16
C THR A 106 17.34 -9.20 -12.33
N MET A 107 18.60 -8.85 -12.08
CA MET A 107 19.69 -8.91 -13.04
C MET A 107 20.78 -9.84 -12.52
N VAL A 108 21.23 -10.77 -13.36
CA VAL A 108 22.36 -11.65 -13.03
C VAL A 108 23.64 -10.82 -12.88
N GLU A 109 24.45 -11.11 -11.84
CA GLU A 109 25.72 -10.39 -11.57
C GLU A 109 26.60 -10.29 -12.81
N ALA A 110 26.71 -11.38 -13.56
CA ALA A 110 27.61 -11.49 -14.71
C ALA A 110 27.34 -10.45 -15.82
N ILE A 111 26.12 -9.88 -15.93
CA ILE A 111 25.84 -8.82 -16.88
C ILE A 111 26.36 -7.45 -16.38
N LEU A 112 26.43 -7.27 -15.07
CA LEU A 112 26.76 -5.99 -14.44
C LEU A 112 28.23 -5.85 -14.08
N PHE A 113 28.87 -6.92 -13.61
CA PHE A 113 30.18 -6.87 -12.98
C PHE A 113 31.12 -7.96 -13.48
N ASP A 114 32.41 -7.66 -13.46
CA ASP A 114 33.46 -8.67 -13.51
C ASP A 114 33.60 -9.36 -12.13
N SER A 115 34.18 -10.55 -12.12
CA SER A 115 34.40 -11.31 -10.87
C SER A 115 35.18 -10.51 -9.86
N GLY A 116 34.64 -10.39 -8.63
CA GLY A 116 35.25 -9.66 -7.53
C GLY A 116 35.29 -8.14 -7.67
N LYS A 117 34.66 -7.57 -8.68
CA LYS A 117 34.56 -6.12 -8.86
C LYS A 117 33.18 -5.60 -8.45
N ALA A 118 33.16 -4.33 -8.01
CA ALA A 118 31.94 -3.54 -7.81
C ALA A 118 31.80 -2.43 -8.86
N GLU A 119 32.74 -2.30 -9.79
CA GLU A 119 32.64 -1.41 -10.93
C GLU A 119 31.78 -2.05 -12.02
N VAL A 120 30.76 -1.33 -12.46
CA VAL A 120 29.84 -1.81 -13.50
C VAL A 120 30.52 -1.74 -14.86
N LYS A 121 30.55 -2.85 -15.58
CA LYS A 121 31.08 -2.96 -16.93
C LYS A 121 30.16 -2.36 -17.99
N GLN A 122 30.62 -2.18 -19.22
CA GLN A 122 29.89 -1.45 -20.27
C GLN A 122 28.52 -2.06 -20.58
N GLU A 123 28.44 -3.40 -20.72
CA GLU A 123 27.14 -4.07 -20.99
C GLU A 123 26.14 -3.82 -19.87
N GLY A 124 26.62 -3.79 -18.62
CA GLY A 124 25.81 -3.45 -17.46
C GLY A 124 25.32 -2.01 -17.48
N ARG A 125 26.18 -1.07 -17.91
CA ARG A 125 25.80 0.36 -18.06
C ARG A 125 24.70 0.52 -19.12
N ASP A 126 24.84 -0.13 -20.27
CA ASP A 126 23.85 -0.07 -21.34
C ASP A 126 22.48 -0.62 -20.89
N ALA A 127 22.49 -1.71 -20.14
CA ALA A 127 21.27 -2.25 -19.54
C ALA A 127 20.67 -1.31 -18.49
N LEU A 128 21.49 -0.76 -17.58
CA LEU A 128 21.02 0.18 -16.55
C LEU A 128 20.50 1.50 -17.14
N GLN A 129 21.02 1.97 -18.25
CA GLN A 129 20.52 3.15 -18.94
C GLN A 129 19.09 2.96 -19.45
N LYS A 130 18.75 1.75 -19.96
CA LYS A 130 17.35 1.41 -20.34
C LYS A 130 16.43 1.42 -19.12
N VAL A 131 16.91 0.83 -18.01
CA VAL A 131 16.18 0.81 -16.74
C VAL A 131 15.94 2.22 -16.22
N ALA A 132 16.98 3.07 -16.18
CA ALA A 132 16.88 4.48 -15.78
C ALA A 132 15.87 5.25 -16.64
N GLY A 133 15.79 4.95 -17.95
CA GLY A 133 14.80 5.52 -18.86
C GLY A 133 13.37 5.32 -18.43
N VAL A 134 13.06 4.20 -17.78
CA VAL A 134 11.74 3.91 -17.20
C VAL A 134 11.62 4.50 -15.80
N LEU A 135 12.62 4.28 -14.93
CA LEU A 135 12.56 4.68 -13.52
C LEU A 135 12.39 6.18 -13.30
N LYS A 136 13.00 7.02 -14.15
CA LYS A 136 12.88 8.48 -14.07
C LYS A 136 11.48 9.02 -14.36
N THR A 137 10.59 8.19 -14.91
CA THR A 137 9.20 8.57 -15.23
C THR A 137 8.21 8.06 -14.17
N VAL A 138 8.70 7.38 -13.14
CA VAL A 138 7.88 6.84 -12.06
C VAL A 138 7.95 7.81 -10.89
N GLU A 139 6.81 8.35 -10.53
CA GLU A 139 6.63 9.25 -9.39
C GLU A 139 6.04 8.48 -8.20
N ASP A 140 6.15 9.01 -7.00
CA ASP A 140 5.56 8.46 -5.76
C ASP A 140 5.93 6.98 -5.44
N GLN A 141 7.09 6.51 -5.91
CA GLN A 141 7.61 5.19 -5.59
C GLN A 141 9.01 5.26 -4.98
N GLU A 142 9.29 4.34 -4.07
CA GLU A 142 10.61 4.11 -3.51
C GLU A 142 11.33 3.04 -4.34
N ILE A 143 12.56 3.32 -4.72
CA ILE A 143 13.41 2.41 -5.48
C ILE A 143 14.50 1.88 -4.55
N VAL A 144 14.55 0.56 -4.39
CA VAL A 144 15.62 -0.10 -3.63
C VAL A 144 16.47 -0.93 -4.58
N VAL A 145 17.75 -0.62 -4.64
CA VAL A 145 18.75 -1.46 -5.34
C VAL A 145 19.36 -2.41 -4.32
N ALA A 146 19.12 -3.70 -4.47
CA ALA A 146 19.50 -4.74 -3.54
C ALA A 146 20.56 -5.66 -4.17
N GLY A 147 21.70 -5.83 -3.48
CA GLY A 147 22.79 -6.69 -3.90
C GLY A 147 22.84 -7.99 -3.10
N TYR A 148 23.08 -9.11 -3.80
CA TYR A 148 23.17 -10.45 -3.23
C TYR A 148 24.42 -11.16 -3.76
N THR A 149 24.99 -12.07 -2.95
CA THR A 149 26.08 -12.96 -3.33
C THR A 149 25.67 -14.42 -3.17
N ASP A 150 26.52 -15.32 -3.64
CA ASP A 150 26.52 -16.71 -3.18
C ASP A 150 27.21 -16.86 -1.82
N ASN A 151 27.33 -18.09 -1.31
CA ASN A 151 27.98 -18.40 -0.04
C ASN A 151 29.51 -18.60 -0.14
N VAL A 152 30.11 -18.32 -1.29
CA VAL A 152 31.57 -18.41 -1.43
C VAL A 152 32.21 -17.29 -0.66
N GLN A 153 33.14 -17.65 0.24
CA GLN A 153 33.86 -16.66 1.05
C GLN A 153 34.76 -15.79 0.20
N ILE A 154 34.84 -14.53 0.57
CA ILE A 154 35.76 -13.56 -0.04
C ILE A 154 37.20 -14.01 0.16
N GLY A 155 37.94 -14.18 -0.93
CA GLY A 155 39.39 -14.54 -0.88
C GLY A 155 40.25 -13.42 -0.32
N GLU A 156 41.37 -13.76 0.28
CA GLU A 156 42.28 -12.86 1.03
C GLU A 156 42.62 -11.54 0.29
N ARG A 157 42.80 -11.60 -1.03
CA ARG A 157 43.10 -10.42 -1.84
C ARG A 157 41.95 -9.45 -1.89
N LEU A 158 40.74 -9.98 -2.06
CA LEU A 158 39.53 -9.19 -2.17
C LEU A 158 39.03 -8.70 -0.80
N ALA A 159 39.31 -9.48 0.27
CA ALA A 159 38.97 -9.14 1.64
C ALA A 159 39.67 -7.85 2.14
N LYS A 160 40.75 -7.43 1.50
CA LYS A 160 41.39 -6.14 1.77
C LYS A 160 40.57 -4.95 1.31
N ILE A 161 39.65 -5.15 0.37
CA ILE A 161 38.76 -4.12 -0.19
C ILE A 161 37.33 -4.31 0.34
N TYR A 162 36.88 -5.54 0.33
CA TYR A 162 35.54 -5.95 0.80
C TYR A 162 35.71 -7.08 1.81
N PRO A 163 35.67 -6.79 3.12
CA PRO A 163 35.96 -7.77 4.19
C PRO A 163 35.05 -8.99 4.15
N SER A 164 33.79 -8.84 3.71
CA SER A 164 32.81 -9.92 3.59
C SER A 164 31.88 -9.74 2.39
N ASN A 165 31.00 -10.71 2.18
CA ASN A 165 29.94 -10.65 1.19
C ASN A 165 28.94 -9.49 1.44
N TRP A 166 28.85 -8.99 2.68
CA TRP A 166 28.07 -7.80 3.01
C TRP A 166 28.60 -6.56 2.31
N GLU A 167 29.90 -6.27 2.48
CA GLU A 167 30.53 -5.09 1.89
C GLU A 167 30.56 -5.17 0.37
N LEU A 168 30.81 -6.35 -0.20
CA LEU A 168 30.83 -6.53 -1.65
C LEU A 168 29.43 -6.26 -2.25
N SER A 169 28.40 -6.87 -1.67
CA SER A 169 27.01 -6.69 -2.17
C SER A 169 26.53 -5.24 -2.02
N ALA A 170 26.84 -4.60 -0.90
CA ALA A 170 26.51 -3.19 -0.67
C ALA A 170 27.27 -2.25 -1.64
N ALA A 171 28.56 -2.47 -1.85
CA ALA A 171 29.36 -1.67 -2.79
C ALA A 171 28.83 -1.76 -4.23
N ARG A 172 28.40 -2.95 -4.65
CA ARG A 172 27.75 -3.18 -5.96
C ARG A 172 26.43 -2.45 -6.08
N ALA A 173 25.58 -2.55 -5.05
CA ALA A 173 24.30 -1.82 -5.02
C ALA A 173 24.51 -0.29 -5.12
N ILE A 174 25.49 0.24 -4.39
CA ILE A 174 25.85 1.67 -4.45
C ILE A 174 26.35 2.05 -5.85
N SER A 175 27.12 1.19 -6.53
CA SER A 175 27.61 1.47 -7.89
C SER A 175 26.46 1.55 -8.90
N VAL A 176 25.45 0.68 -8.76
CA VAL A 176 24.24 0.71 -9.59
C VAL A 176 23.43 1.98 -9.31
N VAL A 177 23.20 2.33 -8.04
CA VAL A 177 22.51 3.58 -7.65
C VAL A 177 23.17 4.80 -8.26
N LYS A 178 24.50 4.89 -8.20
CA LYS A 178 25.25 6.04 -8.78
C LYS A 178 25.02 6.17 -10.28
N ILE A 179 24.95 5.07 -11.01
CA ILE A 179 24.67 5.08 -12.45
C ILE A 179 23.22 5.53 -12.70
N LEU A 180 22.25 4.94 -12.02
CA LEU A 180 20.85 5.29 -12.18
C LEU A 180 20.57 6.77 -11.88
N VAL A 181 21.20 7.31 -10.83
CA VAL A 181 21.12 8.75 -10.49
C VAL A 181 21.78 9.62 -11.56
N ALA A 182 22.96 9.21 -12.07
CA ALA A 182 23.62 9.92 -13.17
C ALA A 182 22.79 9.93 -14.46
N ASP A 183 21.97 8.90 -14.69
CA ASP A 183 21.05 8.78 -15.83
C ASP A 183 19.68 9.43 -15.58
N GLY A 184 19.51 10.15 -14.45
CA GLY A 184 18.37 11.02 -14.17
C GLY A 184 17.30 10.46 -13.22
N VAL A 185 17.56 9.35 -12.53
CA VAL A 185 16.68 8.86 -11.44
C VAL A 185 16.81 9.80 -10.23
N ASN A 186 15.67 10.17 -9.62
CA ASN A 186 15.67 11.07 -8.47
C ASN A 186 16.40 10.44 -7.27
N PRO A 187 17.47 11.08 -6.75
CA PRO A 187 18.24 10.55 -5.63
C PRO A 187 17.46 10.49 -4.30
N GLU A 188 16.36 11.24 -4.16
CA GLU A 188 15.51 11.19 -2.96
C GLU A 188 14.68 9.91 -2.87
N ASN A 189 14.40 9.29 -4.02
CA ASN A 189 13.53 8.13 -4.11
C ASN A 189 14.30 6.80 -4.25
N ILE A 190 15.64 6.82 -4.25
CA ILE A 190 16.46 5.63 -4.48
C ILE A 190 17.42 5.34 -3.31
N SER A 191 17.50 4.07 -2.96
CA SER A 191 18.39 3.59 -1.89
C SER A 191 19.15 2.35 -2.33
N ALA A 192 20.26 2.02 -1.60
CA ALA A 192 21.07 0.84 -1.81
C ALA A 192 21.02 -0.07 -0.59
N ALA A 193 20.90 -1.38 -0.79
CA ALA A 193 20.95 -2.40 0.24
C ALA A 193 21.89 -3.55 -0.17
N GLY A 194 22.73 -4.02 0.75
CA GLY A 194 23.53 -5.23 0.57
C GLY A 194 23.00 -6.31 1.49
N TYR A 195 22.76 -7.51 0.97
CA TYR A 195 22.26 -8.66 1.74
C TYR A 195 23.28 -9.80 1.87
N GLY A 196 24.44 -9.68 1.21
CA GLY A 196 25.43 -10.75 1.19
C GLY A 196 24.83 -12.08 0.71
N GLU A 197 25.18 -13.17 1.36
CA GLU A 197 24.79 -14.55 1.06
C GLU A 197 23.49 -15.01 1.75
N TYR A 198 22.89 -14.18 2.60
CA TYR A 198 21.86 -14.59 3.56
C TYR A 198 20.42 -14.62 2.99
N ARG A 199 20.26 -14.36 1.70
CA ARG A 199 18.95 -14.45 1.01
C ARG A 199 19.06 -15.23 -0.30
N PRO A 200 19.42 -16.52 -0.25
CA PRO A 200 19.53 -17.34 -1.44
C PRO A 200 18.17 -17.59 -2.09
N VAL A 201 18.11 -17.61 -3.42
CA VAL A 201 16.93 -17.98 -4.23
C VAL A 201 17.09 -19.36 -4.87
N ALA A 202 18.30 -19.92 -4.81
CA ALA A 202 18.63 -21.25 -5.30
C ALA A 202 19.65 -21.93 -4.38
N ASP A 203 19.86 -23.23 -4.60
CA ASP A 203 20.81 -24.00 -3.81
C ASP A 203 22.26 -23.56 -4.09
N ASN A 204 23.00 -23.24 -3.03
CA ASN A 204 24.40 -22.85 -3.10
C ASN A 204 25.38 -24.01 -3.35
N ASP A 205 24.94 -25.25 -3.24
CA ASP A 205 25.79 -26.44 -3.48
C ASP A 205 26.09 -26.61 -4.97
N THR A 206 25.22 -26.11 -5.85
CA THR A 206 25.38 -26.20 -7.29
C THR A 206 25.99 -24.91 -7.90
N PRO A 207 26.85 -25.00 -8.94
CA PRO A 207 27.35 -23.80 -9.64
C PRO A 207 26.22 -22.96 -10.24
N GLU A 208 25.18 -23.57 -10.75
CA GLU A 208 24.00 -22.93 -11.35
C GLU A 208 23.20 -22.17 -10.31
N GLY A 209 22.99 -22.77 -9.13
CA GLY A 209 22.30 -22.10 -8.02
C GLY A 209 23.10 -20.93 -7.47
N ARG A 210 24.42 -21.10 -7.32
CA ARG A 210 25.29 -19.95 -6.95
C ARG A 210 25.21 -18.81 -7.97
N ALA A 211 25.16 -19.12 -9.26
CA ALA A 211 25.00 -18.11 -10.31
C ALA A 211 23.68 -17.34 -10.19
N GLN A 212 22.59 -18.00 -9.78
CA GLN A 212 21.30 -17.36 -9.52
C GLN A 212 21.32 -16.52 -8.25
N ASN A 213 22.06 -16.95 -7.21
CA ASN A 213 22.19 -16.22 -5.95
C ASN A 213 23.00 -14.93 -6.14
N ARG A 214 24.02 -14.92 -7.02
CA ARG A 214 24.78 -13.73 -7.40
C ARG A 214 23.93 -12.86 -8.33
N ARG A 215 23.13 -11.95 -7.74
CA ARG A 215 22.18 -11.09 -8.46
C ARG A 215 22.09 -9.70 -7.86
N MET A 216 21.54 -8.81 -8.68
CA MET A 216 21.05 -7.50 -8.25
C MET A 216 19.55 -7.45 -8.48
N GLU A 217 18.81 -6.88 -7.54
CA GLU A 217 17.39 -6.61 -7.68
C GLU A 217 17.14 -5.10 -7.62
N ILE A 218 16.38 -4.57 -8.56
CA ILE A 218 15.87 -3.21 -8.52
C ILE A 218 14.39 -3.31 -8.23
N ILE A 219 13.99 -2.86 -7.05
CA ILE A 219 12.66 -3.06 -6.48
C ILE A 219 11.96 -1.72 -6.41
N LEU A 220 10.81 -1.60 -7.07
CA LEU A 220 9.92 -0.45 -6.97
C LEU A 220 8.82 -0.78 -5.98
N MET A 221 8.63 0.07 -5.00
CA MET A 221 7.61 -0.07 -3.97
C MET A 221 6.83 1.24 -3.81
N PRO A 222 5.51 1.19 -3.54
CA PRO A 222 4.77 2.37 -3.17
C PRO A 222 5.38 3.03 -1.93
N VAL A 223 5.51 4.35 -1.92
CA VAL A 223 5.98 5.10 -0.73
C VAL A 223 5.03 4.81 0.43
N ARG A 224 5.58 4.34 1.54
CA ARG A 224 4.83 4.21 2.80
C ARG A 224 4.67 5.61 3.41
N LYS A 225 3.45 6.13 3.37
CA LYS A 225 3.07 7.35 4.12
C LYS A 225 2.78 7.00 5.57
#